data_cb12fd798eff9e9e07036338815e050e
#
_entry.id   cb12fd798eff9e9e07036338815e050e
#
_cell.length_a   1.000
_cell.length_b   1.000
_cell.length_c   1.000
_cell.angle_alpha   90.00
_cell.angle_beta   90.00
_cell.angle_gamma   90.00
#
_symmetry.space_group_name_H-M   'P 1'
#
loop_
_entity.id
_entity.type
_entity.pdbx_description
1 polymer ?
#
loop_
_entity_poly.entity_id
_entity_poly.type
_entity_poly.pdbx_seq_one_letter_code
_entity_poly.pdbx_strand_id
1 'polypeptide(L)'
;LKELKKIGKEYYVSGTAFHNYTNYPASYMSQLYNNHPDHEIIFTEHSEWGISGMYNIQKYFWNWSRSYMYWVTMTTYDLDEYNQGPYNTLSELSPTLLIENPDEPDKFYVTPEYYLLSHFSKFVRPGAYRISCDKGNIEEASFVAFRNCDGTIVLIGANQTNSLKNFTLEYQNKSSNSSIPPNSIGTYIWKE
;
A
#
# COMPACT_ATOMS: atom_id res chain seq x y z
N LEU A 1 -25.32 0.74 3.04
CA LEU A 1 -25.65 2.08 2.49
C LEU A 1 -27.08 2.16 1.96
N LYS A 2 -27.55 1.19 1.15
CA LYS A 2 -28.93 1.23 0.63
C LYS A 2 -29.99 1.36 1.73
N GLU A 3 -29.87 0.61 2.82
CA GLU A 3 -30.81 0.66 3.93
C GLU A 3 -30.71 2.00 4.70
N LEU A 4 -29.49 2.50 4.90
CA LEU A 4 -29.30 3.80 5.52
C LEU A 4 -29.90 4.96 4.69
N LYS A 5 -29.75 4.91 3.36
CA LYS A 5 -30.38 5.87 2.45
C LYS A 5 -31.90 5.86 2.55
N LYS A 6 -32.54 4.68 2.67
CA LYS A 6 -34.00 4.58 2.82
C LYS A 6 -34.55 5.29 4.05
N ILE A 7 -33.76 5.37 5.11
CA ILE A 7 -34.14 5.99 6.38
C ILE A 7 -33.48 7.37 6.60
N GLY A 8 -32.79 7.93 5.58
CA GLY A 8 -32.13 9.23 5.64
C GLY A 8 -31.00 9.31 6.68
N LYS A 9 -30.24 8.22 6.85
CA LYS A 9 -29.17 8.10 7.84
C LYS A 9 -27.80 7.85 7.21
N GLU A 10 -27.67 7.95 5.90
CA GLU A 10 -26.42 7.73 5.17
C GLU A 10 -25.28 8.65 5.61
N TYR A 11 -25.59 9.83 6.08
CA TYR A 11 -24.60 10.83 6.53
C TYR A 11 -23.86 10.43 7.82
N TYR A 12 -24.33 9.41 8.55
CA TYR A 12 -23.58 8.85 9.69
C TYR A 12 -22.43 7.92 9.27
N VAL A 13 -22.34 7.56 7.99
CA VAL A 13 -21.33 6.63 7.49
C VAL A 13 -20.60 7.26 6.31
N SER A 14 -19.42 7.83 6.56
CA SER A 14 -18.62 8.51 5.54
C SER A 14 -17.81 7.55 4.68
N GLY A 15 -17.49 6.35 5.19
CA GLY A 15 -16.61 5.41 4.50
C GLY A 15 -16.79 3.96 4.94
N THR A 16 -16.12 3.07 4.22
CA THR A 16 -16.01 1.64 4.53
C THR A 16 -14.56 1.26 4.69
N ALA A 17 -14.24 0.61 5.81
CA ALA A 17 -12.95 0.02 6.08
C ALA A 17 -12.87 -1.40 5.48
N PHE A 18 -11.75 -1.69 4.82
CA PHE A 18 -11.45 -2.99 4.25
C PHE A 18 -10.22 -3.59 4.92
N HIS A 19 -10.25 -4.91 5.10
CA HIS A 19 -9.13 -5.75 5.50
C HIS A 19 -8.97 -6.88 4.48
N ASN A 20 -7.86 -7.61 4.50
CA ASN A 20 -7.62 -8.70 3.53
C ASN A 20 -7.28 -10.04 4.18
N TYR A 21 -7.87 -10.40 5.30
CA TYR A 21 -7.61 -11.69 5.96
C TYR A 21 -8.23 -12.90 5.27
N THR A 22 -9.18 -12.70 4.38
CA THR A 22 -9.93 -13.75 3.70
C THR A 22 -9.71 -13.79 2.20
N ASN A 23 -8.69 -13.06 1.70
CA ASN A 23 -8.33 -12.97 0.28
C ASN A 23 -9.49 -12.56 -0.63
N TYR A 24 -10.36 -11.67 -0.18
CA TYR A 24 -11.39 -11.11 -1.02
C TYR A 24 -10.79 -10.28 -2.18
N PRO A 25 -11.40 -10.34 -3.36
CA PRO A 25 -10.96 -9.53 -4.48
C PRO A 25 -10.97 -8.04 -4.16
N ALA A 26 -9.86 -7.35 -4.37
CA ALA A 26 -9.79 -5.90 -4.20
C ALA A 26 -10.80 -5.13 -5.07
N SER A 27 -11.30 -5.76 -6.14
CA SER A 27 -12.38 -5.23 -6.99
C SER A 27 -13.69 -4.94 -6.26
N TYR A 28 -13.91 -5.50 -5.06
CA TYR A 28 -15.07 -5.15 -4.24
C TYR A 28 -15.02 -3.68 -3.78
N MET A 29 -13.82 -3.13 -3.58
CA MET A 29 -13.65 -1.69 -3.33
C MET A 29 -14.11 -0.87 -4.55
N SER A 30 -13.72 -1.28 -5.77
CA SER A 30 -14.20 -0.62 -7.00
C SER A 30 -15.71 -0.76 -7.20
N GLN A 31 -16.30 -1.90 -6.85
CA GLN A 31 -17.76 -2.06 -6.90
C GLN A 31 -18.46 -1.11 -5.94
N LEU A 32 -17.92 -0.94 -4.73
CA LEU A 32 -18.45 0.02 -3.78
C LEU A 32 -18.34 1.46 -4.31
N TYR A 33 -17.16 1.84 -4.80
CA TYR A 33 -16.93 3.17 -5.38
C TYR A 33 -17.88 3.47 -6.55
N ASN A 34 -18.04 2.55 -7.48
CA ASN A 34 -18.92 2.74 -8.64
C ASN A 34 -20.40 2.92 -8.25
N ASN A 35 -20.84 2.29 -7.17
CA ASN A 35 -22.21 2.43 -6.66
C ASN A 35 -22.39 3.65 -5.72
N HIS A 36 -21.31 4.13 -5.10
CA HIS A 36 -21.30 5.18 -4.09
C HIS A 36 -20.02 6.03 -4.18
N PRO A 37 -19.84 6.86 -5.22
CA PRO A 37 -18.59 7.57 -5.49
C PRO A 37 -18.21 8.60 -4.42
N ASP A 38 -19.19 9.09 -3.66
CA ASP A 38 -18.97 10.02 -2.54
C ASP A 38 -18.61 9.30 -1.23
N HIS A 39 -18.61 7.97 -1.24
CA HIS A 39 -18.31 7.16 -0.06
C HIS A 39 -16.84 6.83 -0.01
N GLU A 40 -16.18 7.07 1.11
CA GLU A 40 -14.77 6.82 1.27
C GLU A 40 -14.45 5.33 1.34
N ILE A 41 -13.37 4.94 0.70
CA ILE A 41 -12.84 3.56 0.74
C ILE A 41 -11.50 3.63 1.43
N ILE A 42 -11.38 2.94 2.55
CA ILE A 42 -10.22 3.00 3.43
C ILE A 42 -9.73 1.56 3.64
N PHE A 43 -8.45 1.30 3.39
CA PHE A 43 -7.85 0.02 3.72
C PHE A 43 -7.12 0.15 5.05
N THR A 44 -7.68 -0.46 6.09
CA THR A 44 -7.31 -0.16 7.47
C THR A 44 -6.50 -1.22 8.15
N GLU A 45 -6.37 -2.43 7.56
CA GLU A 45 -5.66 -3.49 8.27
C GLU A 45 -5.21 -4.64 7.36
N HIS A 46 -3.93 -4.82 7.19
CA HIS A 46 -3.23 -6.02 6.71
C HIS A 46 -1.71 -5.86 6.79
N SER A 47 -1.01 -7.00 6.91
CA SER A 47 0.45 -7.06 6.79
C SER A 47 0.83 -7.55 5.40
N GLU A 48 1.33 -6.66 4.57
CA GLU A 48 1.87 -7.02 3.26
C GLU A 48 3.41 -7.05 3.34
N TRP A 49 4.05 -8.06 2.78
CA TRP A 49 5.49 -8.23 2.87
C TRP A 49 6.12 -8.62 1.54
N GLY A 50 7.44 -8.37 1.45
CA GLY A 50 8.23 -8.67 0.27
C GLY A 50 7.78 -7.89 -0.97
N ILE A 51 8.31 -8.26 -2.13
CA ILE A 51 7.99 -7.58 -3.41
C ILE A 51 6.51 -7.80 -3.80
N SER A 52 5.98 -8.99 -3.52
CA SER A 52 4.56 -9.28 -3.75
C SER A 52 3.63 -8.41 -2.89
N GLY A 53 4.07 -8.04 -1.69
CA GLY A 53 3.35 -7.10 -0.83
C GLY A 53 3.20 -5.72 -1.47
N MET A 54 4.23 -5.24 -2.19
CA MET A 54 4.12 -3.99 -2.96
C MET A 54 3.00 -4.06 -4.00
N TYR A 55 2.91 -5.16 -4.75
CA TYR A 55 1.83 -5.37 -5.72
C TYR A 55 0.45 -5.33 -5.06
N ASN A 56 0.30 -5.96 -3.89
CA ASN A 56 -0.96 -5.94 -3.16
C ASN A 56 -1.34 -4.52 -2.70
N ILE A 57 -0.40 -3.74 -2.17
CA ILE A 57 -0.65 -2.35 -1.78
C ILE A 57 -1.05 -1.51 -3.02
N GLN A 58 -0.34 -1.65 -4.14
CA GLN A 58 -0.72 -0.99 -5.40
C GLN A 58 -2.14 -1.36 -5.82
N LYS A 59 -2.51 -2.65 -5.70
CA LYS A 59 -3.84 -3.16 -6.03
C LYS A 59 -4.95 -2.50 -5.20
N TYR A 60 -4.71 -2.20 -3.92
CA TYR A 60 -5.68 -1.46 -3.11
C TYR A 60 -5.86 -0.03 -3.60
N PHE A 61 -4.79 0.68 -3.94
CA PHE A 61 -4.88 2.02 -4.52
C PHE A 61 -5.52 2.02 -5.93
N TRP A 62 -5.26 1.03 -6.76
CA TRP A 62 -5.96 0.92 -8.05
C TRP A 62 -7.48 0.73 -7.88
N ASN A 63 -7.91 0.19 -6.74
CA ASN A 63 -9.30 -0.06 -6.41
C ASN A 63 -9.88 0.99 -5.44
N TRP A 64 -9.40 2.24 -5.56
CA TRP A 64 -9.95 3.43 -4.91
C TRP A 64 -9.68 3.56 -3.41
N SER A 65 -8.83 2.75 -2.82
CA SER A 65 -8.43 2.98 -1.44
C SER A 65 -7.72 4.31 -1.27
N ARG A 66 -8.12 5.07 -0.24
CA ARG A 66 -7.53 6.37 0.13
C ARG A 66 -6.38 6.22 1.13
N SER A 67 -6.26 5.04 1.73
CA SER A 67 -5.20 4.73 2.70
C SER A 67 -4.79 3.28 2.62
N TYR A 68 -3.64 2.99 3.16
CA TYR A 68 -3.19 1.66 3.54
C TYR A 68 -2.58 1.74 4.94
N MET A 69 -3.12 0.98 5.89
CA MET A 69 -2.62 0.91 7.26
C MET A 69 -2.04 -0.48 7.50
N TYR A 70 -0.81 -0.47 7.98
CA TYR A 70 -0.08 -1.69 8.27
C TYR A 70 -0.49 -2.27 9.64
N TRP A 71 -0.64 -3.55 9.71
CA TRP A 71 -0.91 -4.29 10.93
C TRP A 71 0.20 -5.36 11.13
N VAL A 72 1.09 -5.24 12.11
CA VAL A 72 1.24 -4.17 13.10
C VAL A 72 2.47 -3.29 12.83
N THR A 73 2.54 -2.11 13.46
CA THR A 73 3.66 -1.19 13.24
C THR A 73 4.92 -1.64 13.98
N MET A 74 4.78 -2.13 15.21
CA MET A 74 5.90 -2.54 16.04
C MET A 74 5.52 -3.72 16.92
N THR A 75 6.49 -4.61 17.15
CA THR A 75 6.36 -5.75 18.08
C THR A 75 7.60 -5.82 18.98
N THR A 76 7.44 -6.47 20.12
CA THR A 76 8.57 -6.87 20.94
C THR A 76 9.35 -8.00 20.28
N TYR A 77 10.58 -8.20 20.70
CA TYR A 77 11.39 -9.35 20.27
C TYR A 77 10.97 -10.63 21.00
N ASP A 78 10.36 -10.49 22.19
CA ASP A 78 9.93 -11.62 22.99
C ASP A 78 8.64 -12.24 22.42
N LEU A 79 8.77 -13.47 21.95
CA LEU A 79 7.65 -14.22 21.36
C LEU A 79 6.55 -14.55 22.38
N ASP A 80 6.88 -14.62 23.69
CA ASP A 80 5.88 -14.89 24.72
C ASP A 80 4.96 -13.68 24.94
N GLU A 81 5.45 -12.47 24.80
CA GLU A 81 4.62 -11.26 24.79
C GLU A 81 3.78 -11.13 23.52
N TYR A 82 4.20 -11.74 22.44
CA TYR A 82 3.49 -11.77 21.17
C TYR A 82 2.11 -12.42 21.28
N ASN A 83 1.92 -13.30 22.24
CA ASN A 83 0.64 -13.95 22.53
C ASN A 83 -0.44 -13.02 23.03
N GLN A 84 -0.11 -11.83 23.43
CA GLN A 84 -1.06 -10.86 23.97
C GLN A 84 -1.70 -9.97 22.89
N GLY A 85 -1.24 -10.09 21.65
CA GLY A 85 -1.79 -9.41 20.50
C GLY A 85 -2.85 -10.23 19.75
N PRO A 86 -3.38 -9.70 18.66
CA PRO A 86 -4.34 -10.40 17.80
C PRO A 86 -3.77 -11.61 17.05
N TYR A 87 -2.48 -11.87 17.18
CA TYR A 87 -1.79 -12.99 16.57
C TYR A 87 -1.61 -14.11 17.59
N ASN A 88 -2.47 -15.10 17.54
CA ASN A 88 -2.38 -16.32 18.37
C ASN A 88 -1.45 -17.40 17.79
N THR A 89 -0.56 -17.07 16.91
CA THR A 89 0.34 -18.05 16.28
C THR A 89 1.79 -17.79 16.67
N LEU A 90 2.30 -18.68 17.47
CA LEU A 90 3.55 -18.63 18.21
C LEU A 90 4.81 -19.00 17.43
N SER A 91 4.70 -19.38 16.17
CA SER A 91 5.83 -20.04 15.52
C SER A 91 6.72 -19.11 14.68
N GLU A 92 6.24 -17.93 14.32
CA GLU A 92 7.00 -16.99 13.50
C GLU A 92 6.61 -15.54 13.80
N LEU A 93 7.58 -14.63 13.79
CA LEU A 93 7.31 -13.19 13.84
C LEU A 93 6.45 -12.81 12.63
N SER A 94 5.24 -12.34 12.87
CA SER A 94 4.42 -11.79 11.80
C SER A 94 5.08 -10.57 11.20
N PRO A 95 4.87 -10.28 9.91
CA PRO A 95 5.41 -9.09 9.29
C PRO A 95 5.04 -7.84 10.11
N THR A 96 6.06 -7.07 10.47
CA THR A 96 5.94 -5.82 11.23
C THR A 96 6.92 -4.81 10.64
N LEU A 97 6.75 -3.52 10.94
CA LEU A 97 7.67 -2.48 10.46
C LEU A 97 8.90 -2.35 11.34
N LEU A 98 8.71 -2.51 12.65
CA LEU A 98 9.75 -2.33 13.64
C LEU A 98 9.72 -3.48 14.65
N ILE A 99 10.89 -3.89 15.11
CA ILE A 99 11.05 -4.88 16.18
C ILE A 99 11.89 -4.25 17.27
N GLU A 100 11.42 -4.29 18.51
CA GLU A 100 12.16 -3.82 19.67
C GLU A 100 13.50 -4.57 19.78
N ASN A 101 14.58 -3.84 20.14
CA ASN A 101 15.85 -4.47 20.43
C ASN A 101 15.85 -4.93 21.90
N PRO A 102 15.93 -6.23 22.20
CA PRO A 102 15.83 -6.75 23.57
C PRO A 102 17.01 -6.30 24.46
N ASP A 103 18.17 -6.03 23.85
CA ASP A 103 19.37 -5.58 24.59
C ASP A 103 19.39 -4.07 24.84
N GLU A 104 18.66 -3.31 24.04
CA GLU A 104 18.59 -1.84 24.10
C GLU A 104 17.14 -1.39 23.85
N PRO A 105 16.24 -1.39 24.85
CA PRO A 105 14.81 -1.12 24.69
C PRO A 105 14.44 0.24 24.07
N ASP A 106 15.35 1.20 24.10
CA ASP A 106 15.19 2.50 23.42
C ASP A 106 15.50 2.45 21.92
N LYS A 107 15.91 1.28 21.40
CA LYS A 107 16.24 1.06 20.01
C LYS A 107 15.34 -0.02 19.40
N PHE A 108 15.26 -0.03 18.08
CA PHE A 108 14.50 -1.02 17.33
C PHE A 108 15.21 -1.39 16.03
N TYR A 109 14.96 -2.58 15.57
CA TYR A 109 15.34 -3.05 14.25
C TYR A 109 14.28 -2.63 13.22
N VAL A 110 14.75 -2.14 12.09
CA VAL A 110 13.92 -1.79 10.94
C VAL A 110 13.81 -3.02 10.03
N THR A 111 12.61 -3.42 9.68
CA THR A 111 12.37 -4.57 8.82
C THR A 111 12.34 -4.20 7.33
N PRO A 112 12.41 -5.15 6.40
CA PRO A 112 12.16 -4.90 4.99
C PRO A 112 10.79 -4.26 4.71
N GLU A 113 9.77 -4.56 5.50
CA GLU A 113 8.40 -4.04 5.39
C GLU A 113 8.32 -2.54 5.68
N TYR A 114 9.16 -2.04 6.55
CA TYR A 114 9.31 -0.59 6.77
C TYR A 114 9.74 0.10 5.47
N TYR A 115 10.71 -0.44 4.77
CA TYR A 115 11.17 0.11 3.50
C TYR A 115 10.11 -0.02 2.42
N LEU A 116 9.39 -1.14 2.37
CA LEU A 116 8.26 -1.33 1.46
C LEU A 116 7.21 -0.23 1.65
N LEU A 117 6.78 0.01 2.88
CA LEU A 117 5.80 1.05 3.19
C LEU A 117 6.36 2.45 2.94
N SER A 118 7.66 2.67 3.16
CA SER A 118 8.30 3.98 2.99
C SER A 118 8.30 4.49 1.54
N HIS A 119 8.19 3.61 0.54
CA HIS A 119 7.98 4.02 -0.84
C HIS A 119 6.70 4.85 -1.01
N PHE A 120 5.69 4.61 -0.21
CA PHE A 120 4.47 5.43 -0.15
C PHE A 120 4.61 6.55 0.88
N SER A 121 4.83 6.23 2.15
CA SER A 121 4.72 7.18 3.27
C SER A 121 5.73 8.33 3.20
N LYS A 122 6.89 8.12 2.57
CA LYS A 122 7.92 9.15 2.40
C LYS A 122 7.62 10.10 1.25
N PHE A 123 7.05 9.60 0.15
CA PHE A 123 6.99 10.32 -1.12
C PHE A 123 5.57 10.75 -1.51
N VAL A 124 4.55 10.00 -1.14
CA VAL A 124 3.15 10.34 -1.38
C VAL A 124 2.64 11.14 -0.16
N ARG A 125 2.33 12.41 -0.38
CA ARG A 125 1.96 13.33 0.69
C ARG A 125 0.44 13.29 0.97
N PRO A 126 0.00 13.61 2.19
CA PRO A 126 -1.42 13.83 2.46
C PRO A 126 -2.03 14.79 1.46
N GLY A 127 -3.20 14.42 0.92
CA GLY A 127 -3.87 15.18 -0.14
C GLY A 127 -3.42 14.86 -1.56
N ALA A 128 -2.47 13.94 -1.74
CA ALA A 128 -2.09 13.45 -3.07
C ALA A 128 -3.25 12.74 -3.76
N TYR A 129 -3.29 12.83 -5.09
CA TYR A 129 -4.24 12.10 -5.92
C TYR A 129 -3.54 10.94 -6.63
N ARG A 130 -4.16 9.75 -6.60
CA ARG A 130 -3.74 8.71 -7.52
C ARG A 130 -4.12 9.12 -8.95
N ILE A 131 -3.14 9.18 -9.82
CA ILE A 131 -3.36 9.47 -11.24
C ILE A 131 -3.35 8.19 -12.06
N SER A 132 -3.96 8.24 -13.25
CA SER A 132 -3.93 7.12 -14.19
C SER A 132 -2.50 6.87 -14.68
N CYS A 133 -2.08 5.63 -14.68
CA CYS A 133 -0.86 5.17 -15.32
C CYS A 133 -1.08 3.78 -15.89
N ASP A 134 -0.23 3.35 -16.80
CA ASP A 134 -0.13 1.95 -17.17
C ASP A 134 0.32 1.16 -15.93
N LYS A 135 -0.40 0.09 -15.63
CA LYS A 135 -0.11 -0.78 -14.50
C LYS A 135 1.07 -1.73 -14.76
N GLY A 136 1.52 -1.79 -16.01
CA GLY A 136 2.52 -2.72 -16.49
C GLY A 136 2.00 -4.16 -16.63
N ASN A 137 2.91 -5.08 -16.90
CA ASN A 137 2.62 -6.52 -16.77
C ASN A 137 2.70 -6.89 -15.28
N ILE A 138 1.55 -7.01 -14.64
CA ILE A 138 1.43 -7.19 -13.19
C ILE A 138 2.09 -8.46 -12.65
N GLU A 139 2.34 -9.45 -13.49
CA GLU A 139 3.05 -10.67 -13.13
C GLU A 139 4.58 -10.47 -13.15
N GLU A 140 5.04 -9.43 -13.80
CA GLU A 140 6.47 -9.11 -13.95
C GLU A 140 6.85 -7.81 -13.25
N ALA A 141 6.26 -6.71 -13.71
CA ALA A 141 6.50 -5.38 -13.14
C ALA A 141 5.20 -4.59 -13.08
N SER A 142 4.91 -4.01 -11.93
CA SER A 142 3.67 -3.29 -11.65
C SER A 142 3.93 -1.85 -11.23
N PHE A 143 3.01 -0.93 -11.54
CA PHE A 143 3.18 0.50 -11.30
C PHE A 143 1.92 1.15 -10.74
N VAL A 144 2.11 2.12 -9.85
CA VAL A 144 1.07 3.05 -9.40
C VAL A 144 1.64 4.47 -9.35
N ALA A 145 0.85 5.46 -9.76
CA ALA A 145 1.30 6.85 -9.82
C ALA A 145 0.40 7.78 -9.00
N PHE A 146 1.03 8.78 -8.40
CA PHE A 146 0.38 9.81 -7.59
C PHE A 146 0.87 11.20 -8.00
N ARG A 147 0.00 12.19 -7.81
CA ARG A 147 0.33 13.61 -7.91
C ARG A 147 0.13 14.27 -6.56
N ASN A 148 1.19 14.79 -6.00
CA ASN A 148 1.15 15.56 -4.76
C ASN A 148 0.57 16.97 -4.99
N CYS A 149 0.13 17.62 -3.93
CA CYS A 149 -0.44 18.97 -4.00
C CYS A 149 0.55 20.02 -4.49
N ASP A 150 1.86 19.78 -4.37
CA ASP A 150 2.93 20.66 -4.84
C ASP A 150 3.31 20.44 -6.33
N GLY A 151 2.53 19.62 -7.05
CA GLY A 151 2.80 19.26 -8.44
C GLY A 151 3.84 18.15 -8.64
N THR A 152 4.42 17.63 -7.57
CA THR A 152 5.35 16.49 -7.67
C THR A 152 4.61 15.23 -8.09
N ILE A 153 5.10 14.56 -9.12
CA ILE A 153 4.61 13.25 -9.55
C ILE A 153 5.49 12.16 -8.93
N VAL A 154 4.85 11.13 -8.40
CA VAL A 154 5.49 9.96 -7.77
C VAL A 154 5.00 8.71 -8.47
N LEU A 155 5.89 7.99 -9.12
CA LEU A 155 5.64 6.67 -9.68
C LEU A 155 6.36 5.62 -8.82
N ILE A 156 5.61 4.65 -8.33
CA ILE A 156 6.14 3.52 -7.55
C ILE A 156 5.99 2.27 -8.39
N GLY A 157 7.12 1.62 -8.68
CA GLY A 157 7.19 0.40 -9.46
C GLY A 157 7.78 -0.76 -8.67
N ALA A 158 7.31 -1.97 -8.94
CA ALA A 158 7.87 -3.20 -8.38
C ALA A 158 8.20 -4.19 -9.49
N ASN A 159 9.39 -4.77 -9.46
CA ASN A 159 9.82 -5.85 -10.34
C ASN A 159 9.92 -7.15 -9.53
N GLN A 160 9.00 -8.09 -9.79
CA GLN A 160 8.92 -9.37 -9.09
C GLN A 160 9.76 -10.47 -9.77
N THR A 161 10.46 -10.15 -10.85
CA THR A 161 11.25 -11.11 -11.62
C THR A 161 12.73 -11.12 -11.25
N ASN A 162 13.44 -12.15 -11.67
CA ASN A 162 14.88 -12.26 -11.52
C ASN A 162 15.67 -11.55 -12.65
N SER A 163 15.04 -10.71 -13.44
CA SER A 163 15.67 -9.98 -14.55
C SER A 163 15.41 -8.48 -14.46
N LEU A 164 16.35 -7.69 -14.99
CA LEU A 164 16.18 -6.25 -15.14
C LEU A 164 14.95 -5.97 -16.02
N LYS A 165 14.06 -5.09 -15.57
CA LYS A 165 12.93 -4.62 -16.36
C LYS A 165 13.16 -3.18 -16.80
N ASN A 166 13.24 -2.98 -18.12
CA ASN A 166 13.31 -1.66 -18.72
C ASN A 166 11.88 -1.18 -19.03
N PHE A 167 11.65 0.12 -18.87
CA PHE A 167 10.41 0.77 -19.24
C PHE A 167 10.65 2.21 -19.67
N THR A 168 9.71 2.77 -20.42
CA THR A 168 9.69 4.18 -20.78
C THR A 168 8.66 4.89 -19.92
N LEU A 169 9.10 5.94 -19.24
CA LEU A 169 8.24 6.86 -18.51
C LEU A 169 7.84 7.99 -19.47
N GLU A 170 6.53 8.10 -19.72
CA GLU A 170 5.98 9.16 -20.57
C GLU A 170 5.03 10.03 -19.75
N TYR A 171 5.24 11.35 -19.78
CA TYR A 171 4.40 12.31 -19.08
C TYR A 171 4.42 13.67 -19.79
N GLN A 172 3.25 14.22 -20.15
CA GLN A 172 3.11 15.54 -20.78
C GLN A 172 4.07 15.76 -21.97
N ASN A 173 4.11 14.84 -22.94
CA ASN A 173 4.98 14.88 -24.12
C ASN A 173 6.51 14.83 -23.83
N LYS A 174 6.89 14.50 -22.61
CA LYS A 174 8.28 14.19 -22.26
C LYS A 174 8.40 12.67 -22.02
N SER A 175 9.55 12.12 -22.39
CA SER A 175 9.84 10.72 -22.16
C SER A 175 11.23 10.51 -21.57
N SER A 176 11.37 9.46 -20.78
CA SER A 176 12.65 9.03 -20.19
C SER A 176 12.68 7.53 -20.08
N ASN A 177 13.77 6.90 -20.48
CA ASN A 177 13.99 5.48 -20.25
C ASN A 177 14.49 5.25 -18.84
N SER A 178 13.96 4.23 -18.21
CA SER A 178 14.34 3.81 -16.86
C SER A 178 14.30 2.30 -16.71
N SER A 179 14.73 1.82 -15.55
CA SER A 179 14.73 0.39 -15.27
C SER A 179 14.51 0.11 -13.79
N ILE A 180 13.98 -1.08 -13.48
CA ILE A 180 13.89 -1.61 -12.12
C ILE A 180 14.74 -2.89 -12.06
N PRO A 181 15.72 -2.97 -11.15
CA PRO A 181 16.51 -4.17 -10.93
C PRO A 181 15.67 -5.40 -10.58
N PRO A 182 16.22 -6.61 -10.70
CA PRO A 182 15.55 -7.83 -10.26
C PRO A 182 15.10 -7.74 -8.79
N ASN A 183 13.93 -8.29 -8.49
CA ASN A 183 13.41 -8.42 -7.12
C ASN A 183 13.53 -7.12 -6.32
N SER A 184 13.11 -5.99 -6.93
CA SER A 184 13.26 -4.69 -6.29
C SER A 184 12.06 -3.76 -6.50
N ILE A 185 12.03 -2.71 -5.70
CA ILE A 185 11.02 -1.64 -5.75
C ILE A 185 11.74 -0.33 -6.08
N GLY A 186 11.19 0.44 -7.01
CA GLY A 186 11.70 1.76 -7.39
C GLY A 186 10.67 2.85 -7.18
N THR A 187 11.12 4.02 -6.72
CA THR A 187 10.30 5.24 -6.69
C THR A 187 10.93 6.28 -7.60
N TYR A 188 10.16 6.77 -8.55
CA TYR A 188 10.56 7.76 -9.55
C TYR A 188 9.79 9.04 -9.28
N ILE A 189 10.52 10.18 -9.22
CA ILE A 189 9.95 11.44 -8.79
C ILE A 189 10.39 12.55 -9.76
N TRP A 190 9.43 13.37 -10.18
CA TRP A 190 9.70 14.56 -10.98
C TRP A 190 8.66 15.65 -10.71
N LYS A 191 8.95 16.86 -11.12
CA LYS A 191 8.01 17.99 -11.10
C LYS A 191 7.42 18.24 -12.49
N GLU A 192 6.17 18.67 -12.50
CA GLU A 192 5.52 19.21 -13.70
C GLU A 192 6.29 20.41 -14.30
#